data_00b8554f056f8cd7014f933a5d7e363a
#
_entry.id   00b8554f056f8cd7014f933a5d7e363a
#
_cell.length_a   1.000
_cell.length_b   1.000
_cell.length_c   1.000
_cell.angle_alpha   90.00
_cell.angle_beta   90.00
_cell.angle_gamma   90.00
#
_symmetry.space_group_name_H-M   'P 1'
#
loop_
_entity.id
_entity.type
_entity.pdbx_description
1 polymer ?
#
loop_
_entity_poly.entity_id
_entity_poly.type
_entity_poly.pdbx_seq_one_letter_code
_entity_poly.pdbx_strand_id
1 'polypeptide(L)'
;MTNNTPEWNNWPDGFIWGSATAAAQVEGAAWEDGKEDSVWDAFARMQGNILNGDTPETAVDHYHRMPADVALMKELGLDSYRFSTSWARVRPGGRSTNTKGLDFYSRLVDELLEAGILPWLTLYHWDLPQALEEAGGWANRDTAHRFVDYANDVYSALGDRVQHWTTFNEPFCSSLLGYASGVHAPGRQEPRAAVAAVHHQHLAHGLAVNELRARGAQQLGITLNLSNSIPRDASDPVDQEAARLFDSLQNRIFLDPILRGSYPEDTLQDLEPFGLGDVIREGDLEVISAPIDFLGVNHYHDDMISGHPDSSGGDGHSGGSGRQPASPWIGAEHITFPSRGLPRTAMDWEVNPDGLRKLLVRMGEEYAALPPLYVTENGAAYEDTVQADGSVPDGERTQYILDHIAAVGRAVEAGADVRGYFVWSLLDNFEWSWGYSRRFGIVHVDYSTQKRTVKDSGLAYSRHIAASRPAASGTVPARSVAPAV
;
A
#
# COMPACT_ATOMS: atom_id res chain seq x y z
N MET A 1 -26.87 22.13 3.71
CA MET A 1 -25.83 21.09 3.72
C MET A 1 -25.88 20.45 5.09
N THR A 2 -26.43 19.26 5.18
CA THR A 2 -26.49 18.49 6.43
C THR A 2 -25.06 18.05 6.77
N ASN A 3 -24.57 18.45 7.96
CA ASN A 3 -23.32 17.94 8.52
C ASN A 3 -23.47 16.43 8.77
N ASN A 4 -23.11 15.60 7.79
CA ASN A 4 -22.98 14.17 7.97
C ASN A 4 -21.53 13.87 8.44
N THR A 5 -21.19 14.34 9.64
CA THR A 5 -20.05 13.74 10.35
C THR A 5 -20.52 12.38 10.86
N PRO A 6 -19.82 11.28 10.62
CA PRO A 6 -20.17 10.00 11.23
C PRO A 6 -20.29 10.19 12.74
N GLU A 7 -21.40 9.75 13.34
CA GLU A 7 -21.68 9.90 14.79
C GLU A 7 -20.76 9.06 15.68
N TRP A 8 -19.79 8.31 15.09
CA TRP A 8 -18.94 7.42 15.83
C TRP A 8 -17.68 8.12 16.32
N ASN A 9 -17.53 8.25 17.65
CA ASN A 9 -16.42 8.95 18.31
C ASN A 9 -15.69 8.10 19.37
N ASN A 10 -15.96 6.79 19.45
CA ASN A 10 -15.37 5.88 20.44
C ASN A 10 -14.09 5.21 19.92
N TRP A 11 -13.15 6.01 19.39
CA TRP A 11 -11.88 5.47 18.91
C TRP A 11 -11.02 4.94 20.06
N PRO A 12 -10.28 3.84 19.88
CA PRO A 12 -9.32 3.36 20.86
C PRO A 12 -8.33 4.46 21.25
N ASP A 13 -7.89 4.47 22.49
CA ASP A 13 -6.87 5.40 22.95
C ASP A 13 -5.59 5.27 22.09
N GLY A 14 -5.10 6.39 21.59
CA GLY A 14 -3.93 6.42 20.72
C GLY A 14 -4.19 5.98 19.28
N PHE A 15 -5.46 5.97 18.82
CA PHE A 15 -5.78 5.73 17.41
C PHE A 15 -5.06 6.74 16.51
N ILE A 16 -4.38 6.26 15.47
CA ILE A 16 -3.52 7.06 14.61
C ILE A 16 -4.28 7.47 13.34
N TRP A 17 -4.36 8.77 13.09
CA TRP A 17 -4.90 9.35 11.86
C TRP A 17 -3.76 9.80 10.96
N GLY A 18 -3.65 9.20 9.78
CA GLY A 18 -2.54 9.46 8.89
C GLY A 18 -2.94 9.65 7.44
N SER A 19 -1.92 9.89 6.64
CA SER A 19 -1.99 9.85 5.19
C SER A 19 -0.76 9.14 4.64
N ALA A 20 -0.87 8.57 3.44
CA ALA A 20 0.19 7.80 2.82
C ALA A 20 0.59 8.35 1.45
N THR A 21 1.85 8.07 1.06
CA THR A 21 2.38 8.20 -0.30
C THR A 21 3.45 7.15 -0.56
N ALA A 22 3.87 6.99 -1.83
CA ALA A 22 5.00 6.15 -2.20
C ALA A 22 6.09 6.96 -2.93
N ALA A 23 7.36 6.65 -2.67
CA ALA A 23 8.53 7.34 -3.21
C ALA A 23 8.48 7.50 -4.74
N ALA A 24 8.26 6.40 -5.47
CA ALA A 24 8.20 6.40 -6.92
C ALA A 24 7.08 7.29 -7.48
N GLN A 25 5.98 7.49 -6.71
CA GLN A 25 4.81 8.23 -7.15
C GLN A 25 4.89 9.74 -6.87
N VAL A 26 5.68 10.16 -5.88
CA VAL A 26 5.67 11.57 -5.43
C VAL A 26 7.01 12.28 -5.53
N GLU A 27 8.14 11.59 -5.39
CA GLU A 27 9.43 12.25 -5.22
C GLU A 27 9.89 13.02 -6.45
N GLY A 28 9.86 12.41 -7.64
CA GLY A 28 10.57 12.94 -8.79
C GLY A 28 12.10 12.88 -8.61
N ALA A 29 12.81 13.92 -9.07
CA ALA A 29 14.27 14.01 -8.96
C ALA A 29 14.97 12.72 -9.44
N ALA A 30 14.54 12.19 -10.61
CA ALA A 30 14.87 10.85 -11.10
C ALA A 30 16.37 10.63 -11.31
N TRP A 31 17.15 11.71 -11.56
CA TRP A 31 18.59 11.64 -11.82
C TRP A 31 19.41 12.48 -10.84
N GLU A 32 18.79 12.94 -9.75
CA GLU A 32 19.49 13.80 -8.80
C GLU A 32 20.11 12.99 -7.67
N ASP A 33 21.18 13.54 -7.11
CA ASP A 33 21.89 13.02 -5.95
C ASP A 33 22.26 11.53 -6.03
N GLY A 34 22.50 11.03 -7.26
CA GLY A 34 22.99 9.69 -7.50
C GLY A 34 21.91 8.61 -7.54
N LYS A 35 20.61 8.96 -7.58
CA LYS A 35 19.55 7.98 -7.89
C LYS A 35 19.81 7.36 -9.27
N GLU A 36 19.64 6.04 -9.37
CA GLU A 36 19.58 5.31 -10.63
C GLU A 36 18.16 4.82 -10.89
N ASP A 37 17.92 4.24 -12.09
CA ASP A 37 16.60 3.78 -12.45
C ASP A 37 16.08 2.67 -11.55
N SER A 38 14.83 2.77 -11.19
CA SER A 38 14.01 1.67 -10.72
C SER A 38 13.33 0.96 -11.89
N VAL A 39 12.71 -0.20 -11.63
CA VAL A 39 11.88 -0.89 -12.62
C VAL A 39 10.73 -0.01 -13.13
N TRP A 40 10.19 0.91 -12.31
CA TRP A 40 9.15 1.83 -12.71
C TRP A 40 9.66 2.97 -13.61
N ASP A 41 10.87 3.49 -13.36
CA ASP A 41 11.50 4.47 -14.25
C ASP A 41 11.73 3.87 -15.64
N ALA A 42 12.24 2.64 -15.71
CA ALA A 42 12.47 1.92 -16.98
C ALA A 42 11.15 1.55 -17.67
N PHE A 43 10.17 1.02 -16.93
CA PHE A 43 8.87 0.60 -17.44
C PHE A 43 8.07 1.78 -18.01
N ALA A 44 8.07 2.93 -17.33
CA ALA A 44 7.32 4.11 -17.75
C ALA A 44 7.84 4.71 -19.06
N ARG A 45 9.14 4.57 -19.35
CA ARG A 45 9.72 5.03 -20.63
C ARG A 45 9.42 4.12 -21.82
N MET A 46 8.92 2.91 -21.58
CA MET A 46 8.52 1.99 -22.65
C MET A 46 7.15 2.40 -23.20
N GLN A 47 7.09 2.66 -24.51
CA GLN A 47 5.87 3.08 -25.17
C GLN A 47 4.71 2.10 -24.93
N GLY A 48 3.56 2.62 -24.53
CA GLY A 48 2.33 1.86 -24.33
C GLY A 48 2.17 1.23 -22.95
N ASN A 49 3.16 1.36 -22.04
CA ASN A 49 3.04 0.85 -20.69
C ASN A 49 2.26 1.79 -19.76
N ILE A 50 2.38 3.09 -19.97
CA ILE A 50 1.71 4.11 -19.17
C ILE A 50 0.75 4.91 -20.04
N LEU A 51 -0.44 5.19 -19.53
CA LEU A 51 -1.43 6.03 -20.19
C LEU A 51 -0.81 7.41 -20.50
N ASN A 52 -1.06 7.93 -21.71
CA ASN A 52 -0.50 9.18 -22.23
C ASN A 52 1.04 9.21 -22.33
N GLY A 53 1.75 8.15 -21.98
CA GLY A 53 3.22 8.15 -21.94
C GLY A 53 3.80 8.97 -20.77
N ASP A 54 3.03 9.12 -19.71
CA ASP A 54 3.46 9.81 -18.50
C ASP A 54 4.64 9.08 -17.82
N THR A 55 5.50 9.81 -17.14
CA THR A 55 6.65 9.24 -16.40
C THR A 55 6.71 9.80 -14.97
N PRO A 56 7.29 9.06 -14.00
CA PRO A 56 7.47 9.53 -12.64
C PRO A 56 8.70 10.44 -12.46
N GLU A 57 9.34 10.89 -13.53
CA GLU A 57 10.63 11.60 -13.50
C GLU A 57 10.58 12.90 -12.70
N THR A 58 9.48 13.64 -12.82
CA THR A 58 9.19 14.82 -11.98
C THR A 58 8.19 14.50 -10.89
N ALA A 59 7.28 13.58 -11.15
CA ALA A 59 6.19 13.23 -10.26
C ALA A 59 5.48 14.49 -9.72
N VAL A 60 5.43 14.65 -8.41
CA VAL A 60 4.91 15.87 -7.78
C VAL A 60 6.01 16.65 -7.07
N ASP A 61 7.26 16.41 -7.42
CA ASP A 61 8.42 17.18 -6.96
C ASP A 61 8.55 17.23 -5.42
N HIS A 62 8.09 16.16 -4.75
CA HIS A 62 8.17 16.09 -3.28
C HIS A 62 9.62 16.16 -2.79
N TYR A 63 10.58 15.67 -3.57
CA TYR A 63 11.99 15.71 -3.23
C TYR A 63 12.47 17.13 -2.88
N HIS A 64 12.02 18.16 -3.62
CA HIS A 64 12.36 19.55 -3.39
C HIS A 64 11.34 20.29 -2.52
N ARG A 65 10.08 19.84 -2.50
CA ARG A 65 8.96 20.51 -1.84
C ARG A 65 8.58 19.91 -0.49
N MET A 66 9.32 18.92 -0.04
CA MET A 66 9.06 18.17 1.18
C MET A 66 8.75 19.07 2.40
N PRO A 67 9.48 20.16 2.70
CA PRO A 67 9.14 20.99 3.86
C PRO A 67 7.73 21.64 3.75
N ALA A 68 7.35 22.07 2.54
CA ALA A 68 6.02 22.62 2.31
C ALA A 68 4.92 21.56 2.42
N ASP A 69 5.17 20.34 1.93
CA ASP A 69 4.24 19.24 2.04
C ASP A 69 4.08 18.78 3.51
N VAL A 70 5.15 18.78 4.31
CA VAL A 70 5.08 18.52 5.77
C VAL A 70 4.31 19.62 6.50
N ALA A 71 4.52 20.89 6.15
CA ALA A 71 3.73 21.98 6.72
C ALA A 71 2.23 21.81 6.44
N LEU A 72 1.86 21.36 5.24
CA LEU A 72 0.48 21.07 4.87
C LEU A 72 -0.11 19.92 5.68
N MET A 73 0.66 18.84 5.91
CA MET A 73 0.24 17.73 6.77
C MET A 73 -0.07 18.21 8.20
N LYS A 74 0.77 19.10 8.73
CA LYS A 74 0.56 19.73 10.04
C LYS A 74 -0.71 20.57 10.08
N GLU A 75 -0.98 21.36 9.03
CA GLU A 75 -2.21 22.16 8.91
C GLU A 75 -3.46 21.27 8.86
N LEU A 76 -3.38 20.11 8.19
CA LEU A 76 -4.44 19.12 8.16
C LEU A 76 -4.62 18.39 9.50
N GLY A 77 -3.66 18.50 10.42
CA GLY A 77 -3.72 17.90 11.75
C GLY A 77 -3.46 16.39 11.74
N LEU A 78 -2.68 15.88 10.79
CA LEU A 78 -2.31 14.45 10.73
C LEU A 78 -1.44 14.07 11.93
N ASP A 79 -1.69 12.88 12.51
CA ASP A 79 -0.85 12.29 13.56
C ASP A 79 0.39 11.59 12.98
N SER A 80 0.27 11.03 11.77
CA SER A 80 1.32 10.24 11.13
C SER A 80 1.35 10.43 9.62
N TYR A 81 2.53 10.31 9.06
CA TYR A 81 2.75 10.23 7.62
C TYR A 81 3.46 8.93 7.27
N ARG A 82 2.77 8.09 6.47
CA ARG A 82 3.33 6.87 5.92
C ARG A 82 3.94 7.16 4.56
N PHE A 83 5.24 6.98 4.47
CA PHE A 83 6.02 7.19 3.23
C PHE A 83 6.91 5.99 2.96
N SER A 84 7.32 5.79 1.71
CA SER A 84 8.34 4.78 1.40
C SER A 84 9.68 5.42 1.12
N THR A 85 10.75 4.64 1.30
CA THR A 85 12.08 4.99 0.82
C THR A 85 12.32 4.33 -0.54
N SER A 86 12.95 5.05 -1.48
CA SER A 86 13.32 4.50 -2.77
C SER A 86 14.59 3.67 -2.68
N TRP A 87 14.49 2.37 -2.94
CA TRP A 87 15.67 1.50 -2.97
C TRP A 87 16.68 1.96 -4.03
N ALA A 88 16.19 2.36 -5.20
CA ALA A 88 17.03 2.87 -6.29
C ALA A 88 17.74 4.21 -5.95
N ARG A 89 17.24 4.97 -4.98
CA ARG A 89 17.89 6.19 -4.45
C ARG A 89 18.90 5.86 -3.36
N VAL A 90 18.56 4.94 -2.45
CA VAL A 90 19.42 4.57 -1.31
C VAL A 90 20.58 3.66 -1.74
N ARG A 91 20.32 2.70 -2.63
CA ARG A 91 21.34 1.79 -3.19
C ARG A 91 21.24 1.75 -4.72
N PRO A 92 21.73 2.75 -5.42
CA PRO A 92 21.72 2.81 -6.88
C PRO A 92 22.27 1.51 -7.49
N GLY A 93 21.51 0.93 -8.42
CA GLY A 93 21.84 -0.38 -9.01
C GLY A 93 21.96 -1.54 -8.01
N GLY A 94 21.42 -1.41 -6.80
CA GLY A 94 21.51 -2.43 -5.75
C GLY A 94 22.92 -2.62 -5.18
N ARG A 95 23.84 -1.69 -5.45
CA ARG A 95 25.26 -1.81 -5.08
C ARG A 95 25.55 -1.22 -3.70
N SER A 96 26.31 -0.13 -3.67
CA SER A 96 26.73 0.54 -2.44
C SER A 96 25.72 1.58 -1.98
N THR A 97 25.70 1.85 -0.69
CA THR A 97 24.89 2.89 -0.07
C THR A 97 25.18 4.27 -0.66
N ASN A 98 24.13 5.00 -0.99
CA ASN A 98 24.17 6.38 -1.42
C ASN A 98 23.80 7.31 -0.24
N THR A 99 24.80 7.95 0.36
CA THR A 99 24.60 8.81 1.53
C THR A 99 23.68 9.99 1.23
N LYS A 100 23.75 10.58 0.02
CA LYS A 100 22.87 11.69 -0.36
C LYS A 100 21.40 11.29 -0.43
N GLY A 101 21.13 10.05 -0.87
CA GLY A 101 19.77 9.49 -0.85
C GLY A 101 19.25 9.30 0.57
N LEU A 102 20.09 8.80 1.48
CA LEU A 102 19.74 8.68 2.91
C LEU A 102 19.58 10.05 3.58
N ASP A 103 20.40 11.04 3.23
CA ASP A 103 20.30 12.40 3.78
C ASP A 103 18.95 13.07 3.45
N PHE A 104 18.36 12.76 2.28
CA PHE A 104 17.01 13.23 1.96
C PHE A 104 15.99 12.68 2.96
N TYR A 105 15.98 11.37 3.20
CA TYR A 105 15.05 10.73 4.15
C TYR A 105 15.32 11.15 5.59
N SER A 106 16.58 11.38 5.94
CA SER A 106 16.93 11.91 7.27
C SER A 106 16.31 13.29 7.50
N ARG A 107 16.40 14.19 6.51
CA ARG A 107 15.74 15.50 6.59
C ARG A 107 14.21 15.39 6.65
N LEU A 108 13.61 14.49 5.85
CA LEU A 108 12.17 14.27 5.90
C LEU A 108 11.73 13.82 7.30
N VAL A 109 12.45 12.87 7.90
CA VAL A 109 12.14 12.39 9.26
C VAL A 109 12.28 13.51 10.29
N ASP A 110 13.31 14.33 10.20
CA ASP A 110 13.51 15.48 11.09
C ASP A 110 12.36 16.50 10.97
N GLU A 111 11.98 16.88 9.75
CA GLU A 111 10.86 17.81 9.49
C GLU A 111 9.53 17.26 10.03
N LEU A 112 9.25 15.97 9.87
CA LEU A 112 8.05 15.34 10.41
C LEU A 112 8.01 15.40 11.95
N LEU A 113 9.12 15.05 12.60
CA LEU A 113 9.24 15.08 14.06
C LEU A 113 9.12 16.50 14.61
N GLU A 114 9.73 17.50 13.95
CA GLU A 114 9.60 18.91 14.31
C GLU A 114 8.16 19.42 14.12
N ALA A 115 7.45 18.88 13.14
CA ALA A 115 6.03 19.16 12.94
C ALA A 115 5.12 18.45 13.97
N GLY A 116 5.64 17.49 14.75
CA GLY A 116 4.89 16.64 15.67
C GLY A 116 4.16 15.49 14.98
N ILE A 117 4.59 15.11 13.77
CA ILE A 117 4.01 14.04 12.96
C ILE A 117 4.88 12.78 13.10
N LEU A 118 4.26 11.65 13.41
CA LEU A 118 4.94 10.36 13.56
C LEU A 118 5.37 9.83 12.18
N PRO A 119 6.68 9.61 11.94
CA PRO A 119 7.14 8.97 10.71
C PRO A 119 6.77 7.47 10.71
N TRP A 120 6.13 7.00 9.64
CA TRP A 120 5.84 5.60 9.37
C TRP A 120 6.51 5.19 8.06
N LEU A 121 7.56 4.38 8.14
CA LEU A 121 8.41 4.09 6.99
C LEU A 121 8.07 2.75 6.35
N THR A 122 7.88 2.77 5.04
CA THR A 122 7.78 1.58 4.19
C THR A 122 9.09 1.38 3.44
N LEU A 123 9.73 0.23 3.61
CA LEU A 123 11.01 -0.06 2.95
C LEU A 123 10.86 -0.32 1.45
N TYR A 124 9.80 -1.00 1.03
CA TYR A 124 9.60 -1.34 -0.38
C TYR A 124 8.19 -1.04 -0.85
N HIS A 125 8.09 -0.16 -1.84
CA HIS A 125 6.83 0.19 -2.51
C HIS A 125 7.04 0.14 -4.04
N TRP A 126 7.48 -1.06 -4.50
CA TRP A 126 7.55 -1.56 -5.87
C TRP A 126 8.71 -1.06 -6.73
N ASP A 127 9.57 -0.22 -6.21
CA ASP A 127 10.66 0.46 -6.94
C ASP A 127 12.01 -0.28 -6.85
N LEU A 128 12.01 -1.57 -7.19
CA LEU A 128 13.23 -2.38 -7.31
C LEU A 128 14.25 -1.69 -8.24
N PRO A 129 15.53 -1.56 -7.87
CA PRO A 129 16.57 -1.09 -8.78
C PRO A 129 16.59 -1.90 -10.09
N GLN A 130 16.57 -1.21 -11.24
CA GLN A 130 16.52 -1.85 -12.56
C GLN A 130 17.64 -2.88 -12.77
N ALA A 131 18.85 -2.59 -12.27
CA ALA A 131 19.97 -3.52 -12.38
C ALA A 131 19.75 -4.83 -11.60
N LEU A 132 18.94 -4.84 -10.53
CA LEU A 132 18.56 -6.08 -9.85
C LEU A 132 17.51 -6.86 -10.66
N GLU A 133 16.61 -6.17 -11.35
CA GLU A 133 15.68 -6.83 -12.28
C GLU A 133 16.44 -7.50 -13.43
N GLU A 134 17.43 -6.83 -14.01
CA GLU A 134 18.32 -7.40 -15.04
C GLU A 134 19.09 -8.64 -14.56
N ALA A 135 19.33 -8.75 -13.25
CA ALA A 135 19.92 -9.92 -12.59
C ALA A 135 18.89 -11.00 -12.22
N GLY A 136 17.62 -10.85 -12.63
CA GLY A 136 16.52 -11.79 -12.41
C GLY A 136 15.41 -11.30 -11.48
N GLY A 137 15.56 -10.12 -10.88
CA GLY A 137 14.54 -9.46 -10.07
C GLY A 137 14.08 -10.29 -8.88
N TRP A 138 12.80 -10.18 -8.54
CA TRP A 138 12.23 -10.98 -7.44
C TRP A 138 12.12 -12.48 -7.76
N ALA A 139 12.22 -12.90 -9.03
CA ALA A 139 12.32 -14.31 -9.36
C ALA A 139 13.68 -14.92 -8.96
N ASN A 140 14.69 -14.08 -8.70
CA ASN A 140 15.98 -14.47 -8.18
C ASN A 140 16.00 -14.38 -6.64
N ARG A 141 16.24 -15.49 -5.96
CA ARG A 141 16.31 -15.56 -4.49
C ARG A 141 17.32 -14.59 -3.87
N ASP A 142 18.44 -14.30 -4.54
CA ASP A 142 19.46 -13.39 -4.03
C ASP A 142 18.93 -11.99 -3.79
N THR A 143 17.86 -11.58 -4.50
CA THR A 143 17.19 -10.29 -4.29
C THR A 143 16.66 -10.16 -2.86
N ALA A 144 16.20 -11.26 -2.23
CA ALA A 144 15.77 -11.24 -0.83
C ALA A 144 16.92 -10.84 0.12
N HIS A 145 18.13 -11.31 -0.11
CA HIS A 145 19.30 -10.94 0.69
C HIS A 145 19.75 -9.52 0.40
N ARG A 146 19.66 -9.05 -0.86
CA ARG A 146 19.94 -7.66 -1.23
C ARG A 146 18.97 -6.68 -0.57
N PHE A 147 17.70 -7.10 -0.39
CA PHE A 147 16.73 -6.33 0.35
C PHE A 147 17.12 -6.13 1.81
N VAL A 148 17.64 -7.15 2.47
CA VAL A 148 18.14 -7.06 3.85
C VAL A 148 19.30 -6.06 3.96
N ASP A 149 20.24 -6.08 3.01
CA ASP A 149 21.32 -5.10 2.96
C ASP A 149 20.79 -3.67 2.87
N TYR A 150 19.78 -3.46 2.01
CA TYR A 150 19.11 -2.15 1.85
C TYR A 150 18.37 -1.75 3.13
N ALA A 151 17.58 -2.64 3.71
CA ALA A 151 16.86 -2.40 4.96
C ALA A 151 17.81 -2.00 6.10
N ASN A 152 18.98 -2.64 6.17
CA ASN A 152 20.02 -2.34 7.14
C ASN A 152 20.62 -0.93 6.97
N ASP A 153 20.83 -0.49 5.73
CA ASP A 153 21.33 0.87 5.46
C ASP A 153 20.32 1.91 5.90
N VAL A 154 19.03 1.71 5.56
CA VAL A 154 17.95 2.63 5.96
C VAL A 154 17.79 2.66 7.48
N TYR A 155 17.80 1.49 8.13
CA TYR A 155 17.69 1.40 9.59
C TYR A 155 18.90 2.04 10.29
N SER A 156 20.10 1.88 9.75
CA SER A 156 21.32 2.51 10.30
C SER A 156 21.23 4.03 10.30
N ALA A 157 20.53 4.61 9.31
CA ALA A 157 20.41 6.06 9.18
C ALA A 157 19.22 6.65 9.96
N LEU A 158 18.15 5.88 10.16
CA LEU A 158 16.85 6.41 10.62
C LEU A 158 16.29 5.68 11.85
N GLY A 159 16.86 4.54 12.25
CA GLY A 159 16.32 3.68 13.31
C GLY A 159 16.32 4.30 14.71
N ASP A 160 17.07 5.38 14.92
CA ASP A 160 17.07 6.20 16.15
C ASP A 160 15.81 7.08 16.28
N ARG A 161 15.11 7.36 15.17
CA ARG A 161 13.98 8.32 15.08
C ARG A 161 12.70 7.72 14.56
N VAL A 162 12.76 6.70 13.69
CA VAL A 162 11.58 6.01 13.15
C VAL A 162 11.22 4.82 14.02
N GLN A 163 9.96 4.74 14.43
CA GLN A 163 9.46 3.65 15.27
C GLN A 163 8.71 2.57 14.48
N HIS A 164 7.97 2.94 13.43
CA HIS A 164 7.11 2.04 12.65
C HIS A 164 7.75 1.72 11.31
N TRP A 165 7.95 0.43 11.06
CA TRP A 165 8.65 -0.10 9.89
C TRP A 165 7.78 -1.11 9.15
N THR A 166 7.35 -0.77 7.96
CA THR A 166 6.68 -1.67 7.03
C THR A 166 7.72 -2.22 6.07
N THR A 167 7.85 -3.53 5.98
CA THR A 167 8.83 -4.15 5.07
C THR A 167 8.42 -4.01 3.62
N PHE A 168 7.21 -4.45 3.29
CA PHE A 168 6.64 -4.42 1.94
C PHE A 168 5.28 -3.76 1.94
N ASN A 169 5.00 -2.99 0.89
CA ASN A 169 3.66 -2.64 0.48
C ASN A 169 3.20 -3.60 -0.61
N GLU A 170 2.09 -4.29 -0.37
CA GLU A 170 1.37 -5.09 -1.35
C GLU A 170 2.25 -6.00 -2.23
N PRO A 171 2.81 -7.07 -1.69
CA PRO A 171 3.57 -8.03 -2.49
C PRO A 171 2.81 -8.56 -3.72
N PHE A 172 1.48 -8.62 -3.68
CA PHE A 172 0.61 -8.96 -4.81
C PHE A 172 0.93 -8.11 -6.05
N CYS A 173 1.02 -6.80 -5.87
CA CYS A 173 1.22 -5.86 -6.97
C CYS A 173 2.62 -5.98 -7.60
N SER A 174 3.65 -6.17 -6.78
CA SER A 174 5.02 -6.31 -7.27
C SER A 174 5.38 -7.73 -7.71
N SER A 175 4.55 -8.73 -7.42
CA SER A 175 4.73 -10.12 -7.89
C SER A 175 3.71 -10.49 -8.98
N LEU A 176 2.42 -10.60 -8.66
CA LEU A 176 1.42 -11.09 -9.62
C LEU A 176 1.12 -10.06 -10.71
N LEU A 177 0.96 -8.77 -10.38
CA LEU A 177 0.75 -7.74 -11.41
C LEU A 177 2.05 -7.43 -12.20
N GLY A 178 3.22 -7.54 -11.55
CA GLY A 178 4.50 -7.26 -12.19
C GLY A 178 5.05 -8.41 -13.02
N TYR A 179 4.89 -9.66 -12.56
CA TYR A 179 5.53 -10.83 -13.17
C TYR A 179 4.56 -11.80 -13.87
N ALA A 180 3.27 -11.85 -13.49
CA ALA A 180 2.28 -12.67 -14.17
C ALA A 180 1.46 -11.87 -15.17
N SER A 181 0.85 -10.76 -14.74
CA SER A 181 0.01 -9.91 -15.59
C SER A 181 0.84 -9.02 -16.53
N GLY A 182 1.91 -8.45 -16.03
CA GLY A 182 2.73 -7.47 -16.74
C GLY A 182 2.09 -6.08 -16.85
N VAL A 183 0.99 -5.81 -16.13
CA VAL A 183 0.36 -4.49 -16.06
C VAL A 183 1.15 -3.51 -15.19
N HIS A 184 1.94 -4.03 -14.25
CA HIS A 184 2.90 -3.28 -13.45
C HIS A 184 4.35 -3.59 -13.87
N ALA A 185 5.27 -2.71 -13.48
CA ALA A 185 6.69 -2.98 -13.62
C ALA A 185 7.09 -4.26 -12.84
N PRO A 186 8.01 -5.07 -13.37
CA PRO A 186 8.82 -4.88 -14.58
C PRO A 186 8.13 -5.23 -15.89
N GLY A 187 6.87 -5.63 -15.90
CA GLY A 187 6.08 -5.91 -17.09
C GLY A 187 6.26 -7.30 -17.68
N ARG A 188 6.64 -8.29 -16.84
CA ARG A 188 6.78 -9.68 -17.26
C ARG A 188 5.43 -10.39 -17.31
N GLN A 189 5.34 -11.42 -18.13
CA GLN A 189 4.17 -12.31 -18.25
C GLN A 189 4.65 -13.76 -18.12
N GLU A 190 5.17 -14.09 -16.94
CA GLU A 190 5.85 -15.34 -16.64
C GLU A 190 5.32 -15.91 -15.32
N PRO A 191 4.28 -16.76 -15.33
CA PRO A 191 3.66 -17.29 -14.11
C PRO A 191 4.64 -17.96 -13.13
N ARG A 192 5.64 -18.72 -13.63
CA ARG A 192 6.64 -19.32 -12.77
C ARG A 192 7.54 -18.27 -12.07
N ALA A 193 7.87 -17.19 -12.74
CA ALA A 193 8.62 -16.09 -12.16
C ALA A 193 7.78 -15.35 -11.11
N ALA A 194 6.47 -15.23 -11.35
CA ALA A 194 5.55 -14.57 -10.40
C ALA A 194 5.41 -15.35 -9.10
N VAL A 195 5.23 -16.67 -9.12
CA VAL A 195 5.16 -17.48 -7.89
C VAL A 195 6.50 -17.49 -7.14
N ALA A 196 7.63 -17.47 -7.87
CA ALA A 196 8.94 -17.30 -7.26
C ALA A 196 9.09 -15.92 -6.59
N ALA A 197 8.58 -14.86 -7.25
CA ALA A 197 8.60 -13.50 -6.70
C ALA A 197 7.75 -13.39 -5.43
N VAL A 198 6.57 -14.02 -5.38
CA VAL A 198 5.74 -14.10 -4.15
C VAL A 198 6.58 -14.69 -3.01
N HIS A 199 7.17 -15.88 -3.21
CA HIS A 199 7.91 -16.56 -2.15
C HIS A 199 9.16 -15.78 -1.72
N HIS A 200 9.92 -15.22 -2.68
CA HIS A 200 11.14 -14.49 -2.35
C HIS A 200 10.88 -13.14 -1.68
N GLN A 201 9.75 -12.48 -1.95
CA GLN A 201 9.33 -11.29 -1.21
C GLN A 201 8.92 -11.64 0.23
N HIS A 202 8.24 -12.77 0.45
CA HIS A 202 7.97 -13.26 1.81
C HIS A 202 9.27 -13.59 2.56
N LEU A 203 10.21 -14.28 1.89
CA LEU A 203 11.51 -14.57 2.48
C LEU A 203 12.26 -13.28 2.84
N ALA A 204 12.25 -12.28 1.94
CA ALA A 204 12.86 -10.98 2.19
C ALA A 204 12.22 -10.26 3.39
N HIS A 205 10.88 -10.34 3.51
CA HIS A 205 10.15 -9.84 4.67
C HIS A 205 10.66 -10.46 5.97
N GLY A 206 10.64 -11.77 6.06
CA GLY A 206 11.04 -12.48 7.29
C GLY A 206 12.50 -12.27 7.66
N LEU A 207 13.41 -12.30 6.67
CA LEU A 207 14.82 -11.97 6.87
C LEU A 207 15.01 -10.56 7.40
N ALA A 208 14.31 -9.57 6.82
CA ALA A 208 14.41 -8.17 7.26
C ALA A 208 13.82 -7.98 8.66
N VAL A 209 12.69 -8.61 8.98
CA VAL A 209 12.09 -8.57 10.33
C VAL A 209 13.09 -9.10 11.37
N ASN A 210 13.67 -10.26 11.12
CA ASN A 210 14.66 -10.86 12.04
C ASN A 210 15.88 -9.96 12.23
N GLU A 211 16.44 -9.44 11.14
CA GLU A 211 17.62 -8.58 11.18
C GLU A 211 17.35 -7.26 11.89
N LEU A 212 16.28 -6.56 11.53
CA LEU A 212 15.93 -5.29 12.14
C LEU A 212 15.55 -5.45 13.62
N ARG A 213 14.86 -6.56 13.97
CA ARG A 213 14.54 -6.90 15.35
C ARG A 213 15.81 -7.10 16.18
N ALA A 214 16.78 -7.82 15.65
CA ALA A 214 18.08 -8.04 16.32
C ALA A 214 18.83 -6.71 16.56
N ARG A 215 18.56 -5.68 15.75
CA ARG A 215 19.13 -4.34 15.88
C ARG A 215 18.31 -3.40 16.76
N GLY A 216 17.17 -3.85 17.29
CA GLY A 216 16.35 -3.09 18.25
C GLY A 216 15.09 -2.45 17.70
N ALA A 217 14.71 -2.70 16.44
CA ALA A 217 13.44 -2.24 15.90
C ALA A 217 12.26 -2.84 16.68
N GLN A 218 11.27 -2.01 17.02
CA GLN A 218 10.19 -2.40 17.92
C GLN A 218 8.85 -2.62 17.21
N GLN A 219 8.49 -1.79 16.24
CA GLN A 219 7.23 -1.85 15.51
C GLN A 219 7.52 -2.25 14.05
N LEU A 220 7.52 -3.56 13.82
CA LEU A 220 7.78 -4.17 12.52
C LEU A 220 6.52 -4.83 11.98
N GLY A 221 6.19 -4.59 10.72
CA GLY A 221 5.05 -5.18 10.07
C GLY A 221 5.19 -5.25 8.56
N ILE A 222 4.10 -5.65 7.93
CA ILE A 222 3.92 -5.69 6.47
C ILE A 222 2.55 -5.13 6.12
N THR A 223 2.39 -4.59 4.93
CA THR A 223 1.10 -4.14 4.41
C THR A 223 0.65 -5.02 3.26
N LEU A 224 -0.58 -5.51 3.34
CA LEU A 224 -1.21 -6.36 2.33
C LEU A 224 -2.46 -5.69 1.76
N ASN A 225 -2.67 -5.80 0.45
CA ASN A 225 -3.91 -5.42 -0.20
C ASN A 225 -4.89 -6.59 -0.13
N LEU A 226 -5.92 -6.44 0.67
CA LEU A 226 -6.86 -7.51 0.96
C LEU A 226 -8.27 -7.15 0.47
N SER A 227 -8.99 -8.15 -0.03
CA SER A 227 -10.37 -8.01 -0.51
C SER A 227 -11.23 -9.16 -0.02
N ASN A 228 -12.54 -8.92 0.15
CA ASN A 228 -13.47 -10.02 0.37
C ASN A 228 -13.72 -10.74 -0.95
N SER A 229 -13.72 -12.07 -0.91
CA SER A 229 -14.09 -12.91 -2.02
C SER A 229 -15.57 -13.30 -1.90
N ILE A 230 -16.42 -12.71 -2.74
CA ILE A 230 -17.87 -12.87 -2.66
C ILE A 230 -18.34 -13.71 -3.85
N PRO A 231 -18.72 -14.99 -3.68
CA PRO A 231 -19.28 -15.77 -4.79
C PRO A 231 -20.57 -15.11 -5.29
N ARG A 232 -20.74 -15.01 -6.60
CA ARG A 232 -21.95 -14.46 -7.24
C ARG A 232 -23.22 -15.17 -6.78
N ASP A 233 -23.18 -16.49 -6.75
CA ASP A 233 -24.19 -17.34 -6.13
C ASP A 233 -23.54 -18.28 -5.11
N ALA A 234 -23.81 -18.02 -3.83
CA ALA A 234 -23.26 -18.82 -2.74
C ALA A 234 -23.79 -20.28 -2.71
N SER A 235 -24.78 -20.61 -3.52
CA SER A 235 -25.30 -22.00 -3.68
C SER A 235 -24.71 -22.72 -4.90
N ASP A 236 -24.03 -21.99 -5.80
CA ASP A 236 -23.41 -22.56 -7.01
C ASP A 236 -21.96 -23.02 -6.72
N PRO A 237 -21.66 -24.34 -6.85
CA PRO A 237 -20.30 -24.84 -6.63
C PRO A 237 -19.24 -24.22 -7.55
N VAL A 238 -19.61 -23.78 -8.76
CA VAL A 238 -18.71 -23.14 -9.72
C VAL A 238 -18.29 -21.76 -9.23
N ASP A 239 -19.24 -20.97 -8.72
CA ASP A 239 -18.96 -19.66 -8.14
C ASP A 239 -18.22 -19.77 -6.79
N GLN A 240 -18.55 -20.80 -5.98
CA GLN A 240 -17.83 -21.07 -4.73
C GLN A 240 -16.34 -21.39 -4.99
N GLU A 241 -16.06 -22.24 -5.99
CA GLU A 241 -14.69 -22.61 -6.35
C GLU A 241 -13.92 -21.40 -6.92
N ALA A 242 -14.55 -20.61 -7.79
CA ALA A 242 -13.94 -19.36 -8.29
C ALA A 242 -13.60 -18.40 -7.16
N ALA A 243 -14.48 -18.22 -6.18
CA ALA A 243 -14.25 -17.39 -5.00
C ALA A 243 -13.12 -17.94 -4.11
N ARG A 244 -13.02 -19.28 -3.96
CA ARG A 244 -11.91 -19.94 -3.25
C ARG A 244 -10.56 -19.65 -3.92
N LEU A 245 -10.51 -19.81 -5.26
CA LEU A 245 -9.30 -19.54 -6.05
C LEU A 245 -8.87 -18.08 -5.95
N PHE A 246 -9.82 -17.15 -6.04
CA PHE A 246 -9.55 -15.74 -5.84
C PHE A 246 -8.99 -15.47 -4.43
N ASP A 247 -9.65 -15.96 -3.38
CA ASP A 247 -9.19 -15.77 -1.98
C ASP A 247 -7.81 -16.39 -1.76
N SER A 248 -7.53 -17.52 -2.41
CA SER A 248 -6.22 -18.17 -2.39
C SER A 248 -5.12 -17.24 -2.92
N LEU A 249 -5.34 -16.62 -4.08
CA LEU A 249 -4.34 -15.80 -4.77
C LEU A 249 -4.30 -14.35 -4.28
N GLN A 250 -5.44 -13.78 -3.84
CA GLN A 250 -5.52 -12.40 -3.36
C GLN A 250 -5.09 -12.27 -1.90
N ASN A 251 -5.50 -13.22 -1.06
CA ASN A 251 -5.36 -13.10 0.39
C ASN A 251 -4.45 -14.18 0.99
N ARG A 252 -4.86 -15.46 0.89
CA ARG A 252 -4.25 -16.53 1.69
C ARG A 252 -2.81 -16.87 1.33
N ILE A 253 -2.42 -16.74 0.07
CA ILE A 253 -1.02 -16.94 -0.37
C ILE A 253 -0.06 -15.97 0.33
N PHE A 254 -0.55 -14.77 0.73
CA PHE A 254 0.24 -13.75 1.44
C PHE A 254 0.08 -13.85 2.96
N LEU A 255 -1.15 -14.06 3.46
CA LEU A 255 -1.45 -14.06 4.90
C LEU A 255 -0.90 -15.31 5.60
N ASP A 256 -1.17 -16.49 5.06
CA ASP A 256 -0.91 -17.74 5.77
C ASP A 256 0.58 -18.01 5.98
N PRO A 257 1.48 -17.80 5.01
CA PRO A 257 2.91 -17.97 5.25
C PRO A 257 3.45 -17.04 6.35
N ILE A 258 2.93 -15.82 6.42
CA ILE A 258 3.37 -14.80 7.39
C ILE A 258 2.79 -15.08 8.78
N LEU A 259 1.48 -15.37 8.87
CA LEU A 259 0.78 -15.48 10.15
C LEU A 259 0.71 -16.91 10.71
N ARG A 260 0.82 -17.93 9.84
CA ARG A 260 0.70 -19.36 10.20
C ARG A 260 1.97 -20.17 9.94
N GLY A 261 2.94 -19.61 9.22
CA GLY A 261 4.18 -20.30 8.86
C GLY A 261 3.98 -21.43 7.84
N SER A 262 2.91 -21.41 7.07
CA SER A 262 2.60 -22.41 6.05
C SER A 262 1.78 -21.84 4.92
N TYR A 263 2.05 -22.26 3.68
CA TYR A 263 1.10 -22.05 2.60
C TYR A 263 -0.12 -22.97 2.77
N PRO A 264 -1.35 -22.52 2.40
CA PRO A 264 -2.51 -23.42 2.37
C PRO A 264 -2.27 -24.60 1.42
N GLU A 265 -2.74 -25.78 1.80
CA GLU A 265 -2.55 -27.00 1.01
C GLU A 265 -3.18 -26.91 -0.38
N ASP A 266 -4.40 -26.33 -0.46
CA ASP A 266 -5.09 -26.08 -1.73
C ASP A 266 -4.32 -25.08 -2.61
N THR A 267 -3.75 -24.02 -2.04
CA THR A 267 -2.90 -23.07 -2.78
C THR A 267 -1.63 -23.74 -3.34
N LEU A 268 -0.98 -24.61 -2.55
CA LEU A 268 0.17 -25.38 -3.02
C LEU A 268 -0.21 -26.31 -4.16
N GLN A 269 -1.39 -26.95 -4.08
CA GLN A 269 -1.90 -27.84 -5.11
C GLN A 269 -2.26 -27.10 -6.39
N ASP A 270 -2.98 -25.96 -6.28
CA ASP A 270 -3.38 -25.12 -7.42
C ASP A 270 -2.15 -24.56 -8.18
N LEU A 271 -1.09 -24.23 -7.44
CA LEU A 271 0.12 -23.60 -8.00
C LEU A 271 1.28 -24.60 -8.23
N GLU A 272 1.08 -25.90 -8.01
CA GLU A 272 2.05 -26.93 -8.31
C GLU A 272 2.55 -26.90 -9.78
N PRO A 273 1.68 -26.71 -10.80
CA PRO A 273 2.11 -26.60 -12.21
C PRO A 273 3.03 -25.40 -12.49
N PHE A 274 2.94 -24.38 -11.63
CA PHE A 274 3.73 -23.15 -11.74
C PHE A 274 4.97 -23.15 -10.82
N GLY A 275 5.18 -24.24 -10.06
CA GLY A 275 6.40 -24.49 -9.32
C GLY A 275 6.52 -23.74 -7.98
N LEU A 276 5.40 -23.41 -7.31
CA LEU A 276 5.47 -22.78 -5.97
C LEU A 276 6.22 -23.66 -4.98
N GLY A 277 5.97 -24.99 -4.99
CA GLY A 277 6.68 -25.95 -4.14
C GLY A 277 8.18 -26.03 -4.44
N ASP A 278 8.59 -25.80 -5.69
CA ASP A 278 9.99 -25.91 -6.12
C ASP A 278 10.89 -24.80 -5.56
N VAL A 279 10.32 -23.63 -5.22
CA VAL A 279 11.07 -22.46 -4.72
C VAL A 279 11.20 -22.44 -3.21
N ILE A 280 10.36 -23.20 -2.49
CA ILE A 280 10.37 -23.28 -1.03
C ILE A 280 11.55 -24.17 -0.59
N ARG A 281 12.39 -23.67 0.29
CA ARG A 281 13.51 -24.42 0.88
C ARG A 281 13.26 -24.68 2.36
N GLU A 282 13.97 -25.69 2.89
CA GLU A 282 13.94 -25.99 4.32
C GLU A 282 14.31 -24.75 5.15
N GLY A 283 13.50 -24.43 6.15
CA GLY A 283 13.64 -23.26 7.03
C GLY A 283 13.04 -21.96 6.50
N ASP A 284 12.62 -21.86 5.23
CA ASP A 284 12.07 -20.63 4.68
C ASP A 284 10.82 -20.17 5.42
N LEU A 285 9.88 -21.08 5.66
CA LEU A 285 8.60 -20.76 6.29
C LEU A 285 8.75 -20.32 7.76
N GLU A 286 9.75 -20.86 8.46
CA GLU A 286 10.11 -20.39 9.80
C GLU A 286 10.64 -18.95 9.78
N VAL A 287 11.45 -18.61 8.78
CA VAL A 287 11.94 -17.23 8.60
C VAL A 287 10.80 -16.30 8.19
N ILE A 288 9.95 -16.70 7.25
CA ILE A 288 8.83 -15.90 6.74
C ILE A 288 7.84 -15.55 7.85
N SER A 289 7.57 -16.48 8.76
CA SER A 289 6.64 -16.29 9.90
C SER A 289 7.28 -15.62 11.11
N ALA A 290 8.40 -14.91 10.92
CA ALA A 290 8.97 -14.10 11.99
C ALA A 290 7.90 -13.18 12.62
N PRO A 291 7.76 -13.11 13.96
CA PRO A 291 6.70 -12.35 14.61
C PRO A 291 6.71 -10.87 14.21
N ILE A 292 5.55 -10.37 13.82
CA ILE A 292 5.32 -8.96 13.47
C ILE A 292 4.48 -8.27 14.55
N ASP A 293 4.61 -6.94 14.70
CA ASP A 293 3.95 -6.15 15.74
C ASP A 293 2.65 -5.51 15.23
N PHE A 294 2.46 -5.43 13.93
CA PHE A 294 1.23 -4.96 13.29
C PHE A 294 1.08 -5.55 11.89
N LEU A 295 -0.16 -5.57 11.41
CA LEU A 295 -0.49 -5.83 10.02
C LEU A 295 -1.17 -4.61 9.40
N GLY A 296 -0.60 -4.09 8.32
CA GLY A 296 -1.23 -3.07 7.49
C GLY A 296 -2.23 -3.71 6.52
N VAL A 297 -3.40 -3.10 6.43
CA VAL A 297 -4.47 -3.50 5.50
C VAL A 297 -4.72 -2.35 4.54
N ASN A 298 -4.44 -2.58 3.25
CA ASN A 298 -4.90 -1.72 2.17
C ASN A 298 -6.20 -2.30 1.63
N HIS A 299 -7.23 -1.47 1.52
CA HIS A 299 -8.53 -1.90 1.01
C HIS A 299 -9.23 -0.76 0.26
N TYR A 300 -9.65 -1.03 -0.96
CA TYR A 300 -10.31 -0.06 -1.82
C TYR A 300 -11.70 -0.50 -2.27
N HIS A 301 -11.88 -1.79 -2.51
CA HIS A 301 -13.13 -2.40 -2.98
C HIS A 301 -13.21 -3.88 -2.64
N ASP A 302 -14.41 -4.44 -2.72
CA ASP A 302 -14.64 -5.88 -2.72
C ASP A 302 -14.86 -6.38 -4.13
N ASP A 303 -14.61 -7.66 -4.34
CA ASP A 303 -14.87 -8.35 -5.60
C ASP A 303 -15.98 -9.38 -5.45
N MET A 304 -16.97 -9.29 -6.36
CA MET A 304 -17.91 -10.38 -6.61
C MET A 304 -17.29 -11.30 -7.67
N ILE A 305 -17.25 -12.59 -7.37
CA ILE A 305 -16.52 -13.58 -8.17
C ILE A 305 -17.49 -14.58 -8.78
N SER A 306 -17.26 -14.93 -10.04
CA SER A 306 -17.98 -16.00 -10.71
C SER A 306 -17.05 -16.87 -11.55
N GLY A 307 -17.31 -18.17 -11.60
CA GLY A 307 -16.65 -19.11 -12.48
C GLY A 307 -17.33 -19.26 -13.85
N HIS A 308 -18.38 -18.49 -14.11
CA HIS A 308 -19.12 -18.55 -15.37
C HIS A 308 -18.62 -17.52 -16.38
N PRO A 309 -18.45 -17.92 -17.69
CA PRO A 309 -17.87 -17.06 -18.71
C PRO A 309 -18.75 -15.87 -19.13
N ASP A 310 -20.05 -15.92 -18.84
CA ASP A 310 -21.03 -14.90 -19.24
C ASP A 310 -21.11 -13.69 -18.30
N SER A 311 -20.25 -13.65 -17.27
CA SER A 311 -20.23 -12.54 -16.32
C SER A 311 -19.55 -11.34 -16.94
N SER A 312 -20.28 -10.26 -17.18
CA SER A 312 -19.71 -8.99 -17.65
C SER A 312 -19.14 -8.21 -16.47
N GLY A 313 -17.84 -8.03 -16.44
CA GLY A 313 -17.14 -7.21 -15.46
C GLY A 313 -15.67 -7.10 -15.81
N GLY A 314 -15.02 -6.01 -15.43
CA GLY A 314 -13.55 -5.88 -15.51
C GLY A 314 -12.90 -6.53 -14.30
N ASP A 315 -11.68 -7.00 -14.45
CA ASP A 315 -10.91 -7.66 -13.38
C ASP A 315 -10.39 -6.69 -12.27
N GLY A 316 -10.75 -5.41 -12.34
CA GLY A 316 -10.28 -4.39 -11.40
C GLY A 316 -8.78 -4.09 -11.47
N HIS A 317 -8.03 -4.88 -12.23
CA HIS A 317 -6.56 -4.78 -12.37
C HIS A 317 -6.11 -4.44 -13.79
N SER A 318 -7.07 -4.09 -14.69
CA SER A 318 -6.73 -3.57 -16.01
C SER A 318 -6.04 -2.21 -15.88
N GLY A 319 -4.80 -2.11 -16.34
CA GLY A 319 -4.09 -0.83 -16.37
C GLY A 319 -4.66 0.13 -17.41
N GLY A 320 -4.39 1.42 -17.25
CA GLY A 320 -4.74 2.46 -18.24
C GLY A 320 -3.90 2.43 -19.51
N SER A 321 -2.96 1.50 -19.63
CA SER A 321 -2.05 1.38 -20.76
C SER A 321 -2.74 0.73 -21.97
N GLY A 322 -2.21 1.01 -23.17
CA GLY A 322 -2.63 0.33 -24.39
C GLY A 322 -2.11 -1.12 -24.51
N ARG A 323 -1.40 -1.61 -23.51
CA ARG A 323 -0.89 -2.99 -23.44
C ARG A 323 -2.02 -3.94 -23.05
N GLN A 324 -2.02 -5.12 -23.64
CA GLN A 324 -2.91 -6.22 -23.22
C GLN A 324 -2.24 -6.97 -22.06
N PRO A 325 -2.69 -6.82 -20.80
CA PRO A 325 -2.16 -7.58 -19.70
C PRO A 325 -2.59 -9.04 -19.79
N ALA A 326 -1.79 -9.95 -19.26
CA ALA A 326 -2.27 -11.28 -18.93
C ALA A 326 -3.05 -11.26 -17.61
N SER A 327 -3.79 -12.33 -17.30
CA SER A 327 -4.47 -12.45 -16.00
C SER A 327 -3.44 -12.55 -14.86
N PRO A 328 -3.62 -11.82 -13.75
CA PRO A 328 -2.84 -12.06 -12.54
C PRO A 328 -3.25 -13.33 -11.80
N TRP A 329 -4.42 -13.89 -12.13
CA TRP A 329 -5.02 -15.05 -11.48
C TRP A 329 -4.45 -16.34 -12.09
N ILE A 330 -3.22 -16.69 -11.70
CA ILE A 330 -2.47 -17.84 -12.22
C ILE A 330 -3.21 -19.13 -11.93
N GLY A 331 -3.57 -19.89 -12.98
CA GLY A 331 -4.36 -21.14 -12.89
C GLY A 331 -5.86 -20.92 -12.65
N ALA A 332 -6.27 -19.67 -12.53
CA ALA A 332 -7.66 -19.26 -12.32
C ALA A 332 -8.08 -18.15 -13.33
N GLU A 333 -7.50 -18.16 -14.52
CA GLU A 333 -7.73 -17.13 -15.58
C GLU A 333 -9.18 -17.10 -16.07
N HIS A 334 -9.96 -18.11 -15.73
CA HIS A 334 -11.38 -18.24 -16.09
C HIS A 334 -12.32 -17.47 -15.16
N ILE A 335 -11.84 -17.02 -14.00
CA ILE A 335 -12.69 -16.26 -13.06
C ILE A 335 -13.11 -14.92 -13.65
N THR A 336 -14.31 -14.49 -13.32
CA THR A 336 -14.91 -13.24 -13.78
C THR A 336 -15.42 -12.41 -12.60
N PHE A 337 -15.58 -11.11 -12.82
CA PHE A 337 -15.90 -10.12 -11.78
C PHE A 337 -17.25 -9.42 -12.10
N PRO A 338 -18.41 -10.05 -11.82
CA PRO A 338 -19.69 -9.46 -12.10
C PRO A 338 -19.95 -8.19 -11.27
N SER A 339 -20.55 -7.19 -11.91
CA SER A 339 -20.97 -5.99 -11.19
C SER A 339 -22.15 -6.27 -10.27
N ARG A 340 -22.12 -5.66 -9.08
CA ARG A 340 -23.25 -5.61 -8.13
C ARG A 340 -24.16 -4.40 -8.38
N GLY A 341 -23.80 -3.51 -9.32
CA GLY A 341 -24.55 -2.29 -9.62
C GLY A 341 -24.38 -1.19 -8.58
N LEU A 342 -23.31 -1.23 -7.80
CA LEU A 342 -22.97 -0.20 -6.84
C LEU A 342 -22.34 1.03 -7.53
N PRO A 343 -22.33 2.21 -6.87
CA PRO A 343 -21.58 3.37 -7.36
C PRO A 343 -20.11 3.01 -7.59
N ARG A 344 -19.47 3.65 -8.58
CA ARG A 344 -18.09 3.34 -8.97
C ARG A 344 -17.18 4.56 -8.88
N THR A 345 -15.93 4.31 -8.59
CA THR A 345 -14.83 5.29 -8.65
C THR A 345 -14.35 5.48 -10.10
N ALA A 346 -13.45 6.42 -10.34
CA ALA A 346 -12.79 6.58 -11.64
C ALA A 346 -11.87 5.41 -12.01
N MET A 347 -11.55 4.52 -11.06
CA MET A 347 -10.86 3.24 -11.30
C MET A 347 -11.81 2.13 -11.73
N ASP A 348 -13.10 2.42 -11.86
CA ASP A 348 -14.17 1.44 -12.09
C ASP A 348 -14.39 0.45 -10.93
N TRP A 349 -13.92 0.80 -9.73
CA TRP A 349 -14.11 0.00 -8.51
C TRP A 349 -15.44 0.32 -7.85
N GLU A 350 -16.17 -0.71 -7.42
CA GLU A 350 -17.44 -0.54 -6.72
C GLU A 350 -17.24 -0.04 -5.29
N VAL A 351 -18.01 0.97 -4.90
CA VAL A 351 -17.94 1.58 -3.57
C VAL A 351 -18.81 0.81 -2.58
N ASN A 352 -18.19 0.10 -1.64
CA ASN A 352 -18.87 -0.67 -0.60
C ASN A 352 -18.14 -0.53 0.75
N PRO A 353 -18.42 0.50 1.55
CA PRO A 353 -17.76 0.68 2.85
C PRO A 353 -17.94 -0.50 3.82
N ASP A 354 -19.08 -1.22 3.76
CA ASP A 354 -19.32 -2.39 4.61
C ASP A 354 -18.35 -3.55 4.31
N GLY A 355 -17.76 -3.58 3.12
CA GLY A 355 -16.72 -4.53 2.75
C GLY A 355 -15.49 -4.40 3.65
N LEU A 356 -15.00 -3.19 3.87
CA LEU A 356 -13.87 -2.95 4.79
C LEU A 356 -14.20 -3.43 6.22
N ARG A 357 -15.40 -3.14 6.72
CA ARG A 357 -15.84 -3.65 8.03
C ARG A 357 -15.79 -5.17 8.09
N LYS A 358 -16.38 -5.84 7.09
CA LYS A 358 -16.42 -7.31 7.02
C LYS A 358 -15.02 -7.91 6.97
N LEU A 359 -14.14 -7.33 6.16
CA LEU A 359 -12.76 -7.78 6.04
C LEU A 359 -12.04 -7.71 7.38
N LEU A 360 -12.10 -6.57 8.07
CA LEU A 360 -11.42 -6.36 9.36
C LEU A 360 -11.94 -7.32 10.45
N VAL A 361 -13.25 -7.57 10.49
CA VAL A 361 -13.85 -8.54 11.43
C VAL A 361 -13.43 -9.98 11.07
N ARG A 362 -13.53 -10.37 9.80
CA ARG A 362 -13.10 -11.67 9.28
C ARG A 362 -11.65 -12.00 9.67
N MET A 363 -10.74 -11.01 9.53
CA MET A 363 -9.35 -11.20 9.91
C MET A 363 -9.20 -11.62 11.39
N GLY A 364 -9.93 -10.98 12.29
CA GLY A 364 -9.92 -11.32 13.72
C GLY A 364 -10.53 -12.70 14.02
N GLU A 365 -11.50 -13.15 13.23
CA GLU A 365 -12.14 -14.45 13.39
C GLU A 365 -11.27 -15.60 12.84
N GLU A 366 -10.56 -15.39 11.72
CA GLU A 366 -9.80 -16.43 11.03
C GLU A 366 -8.37 -16.62 11.57
N TYR A 367 -7.76 -15.57 12.13
CA TYR A 367 -6.36 -15.58 12.57
C TYR A 367 -6.25 -15.33 14.07
N ALA A 368 -6.15 -16.41 14.86
CA ALA A 368 -6.14 -16.35 16.34
C ALA A 368 -4.96 -15.55 16.93
N ALA A 369 -3.83 -15.46 16.23
CA ALA A 369 -2.65 -14.71 16.64
C ALA A 369 -2.46 -13.42 15.79
N LEU A 370 -3.57 -12.83 15.33
CA LEU A 370 -3.52 -11.61 14.52
C LEU A 370 -2.93 -10.45 15.33
N PRO A 371 -1.88 -9.79 14.83
CA PRO A 371 -1.39 -8.57 15.47
C PRO A 371 -2.38 -7.42 15.26
N PRO A 372 -2.23 -6.29 16.00
CA PRO A 372 -3.03 -5.10 15.74
C PRO A 372 -3.07 -4.71 14.27
N LEU A 373 -4.26 -4.31 13.80
CA LEU A 373 -4.49 -3.90 12.43
C LEU A 373 -4.38 -2.37 12.28
N TYR A 374 -3.85 -1.95 11.14
CA TYR A 374 -3.94 -0.57 10.69
C TYR A 374 -4.47 -0.55 9.26
N VAL A 375 -5.49 0.26 8.98
CA VAL A 375 -5.87 0.55 7.61
C VAL A 375 -4.82 1.50 7.07
N THR A 376 -3.83 0.95 6.35
CA THR A 376 -2.65 1.67 5.87
C THR A 376 -2.87 2.38 4.54
N GLU A 377 -3.92 1.98 3.80
CA GLU A 377 -4.42 2.71 2.64
C GLU A 377 -5.91 2.45 2.46
N ASN A 378 -6.66 3.54 2.29
CA ASN A 378 -8.04 3.54 1.82
C ASN A 378 -8.33 4.90 1.17
N GLY A 379 -8.95 4.90 -0.01
CA GLY A 379 -9.21 6.12 -0.78
C GLY A 379 -9.85 5.83 -2.12
N ALA A 380 -10.15 6.87 -2.87
CA ALA A 380 -10.81 6.75 -4.16
C ALA A 380 -10.34 7.82 -5.15
N ALA A 381 -10.19 7.41 -6.42
CA ALA A 381 -9.97 8.34 -7.52
C ALA A 381 -11.31 8.86 -8.03
N TYR A 382 -11.39 10.16 -8.24
CA TYR A 382 -12.49 10.84 -8.92
C TYR A 382 -11.96 11.98 -9.79
N GLU A 383 -12.80 12.45 -10.72
CA GLU A 383 -12.46 13.62 -11.53
C GLU A 383 -12.54 14.90 -10.67
N ASP A 384 -11.47 15.67 -10.67
CA ASP A 384 -11.37 16.90 -9.90
C ASP A 384 -11.44 18.12 -10.80
N THR A 385 -12.20 19.14 -10.38
CA THR A 385 -12.30 20.41 -11.10
C THR A 385 -11.95 21.57 -10.17
N VAL A 386 -10.89 22.30 -10.51
CA VAL A 386 -10.53 23.54 -9.81
C VAL A 386 -11.53 24.62 -10.17
N GLN A 387 -12.23 25.19 -9.18
CA GLN A 387 -13.20 26.26 -9.36
C GLN A 387 -12.54 27.62 -9.59
N ALA A 388 -13.30 28.60 -10.04
CA ALA A 388 -12.79 29.95 -10.30
C ALA A 388 -12.24 30.66 -9.05
N ASP A 389 -12.70 30.29 -7.86
CA ASP A 389 -12.19 30.76 -6.57
C ASP A 389 -10.96 29.98 -6.07
N GLY A 390 -10.54 28.98 -6.84
CA GLY A 390 -9.39 28.12 -6.51
C GLY A 390 -9.72 26.93 -5.63
N SER A 391 -10.96 26.74 -5.19
CA SER A 391 -11.38 25.55 -4.43
C SER A 391 -11.47 24.31 -5.32
N VAL A 392 -11.41 23.13 -4.69
CA VAL A 392 -11.54 21.84 -5.37
C VAL A 392 -12.59 21.00 -4.64
N PRO A 393 -13.87 21.16 -5.02
CA PRO A 393 -14.95 20.36 -4.46
C PRO A 393 -14.89 18.93 -4.99
N ASP A 394 -14.83 17.96 -4.07
CA ASP A 394 -14.77 16.55 -4.36
C ASP A 394 -15.69 15.73 -3.42
N GLY A 395 -16.98 16.03 -3.51
CA GLY A 395 -18.02 15.49 -2.63
C GLY A 395 -18.08 13.96 -2.61
N GLU A 396 -17.86 13.28 -3.74
CA GLU A 396 -17.86 11.80 -3.83
C GLU A 396 -16.69 11.21 -3.04
N ARG A 397 -15.47 11.75 -3.16
CA ARG A 397 -14.31 11.34 -2.37
C ARG A 397 -14.50 11.64 -0.89
N THR A 398 -15.08 12.80 -0.58
CA THR A 398 -15.43 13.16 0.80
C THR A 398 -16.35 12.11 1.42
N GLN A 399 -17.42 11.74 0.72
CA GLN A 399 -18.38 10.74 1.21
C GLN A 399 -17.72 9.35 1.32
N TYR A 400 -16.92 8.95 0.31
CA TYR A 400 -16.19 7.68 0.34
C TYR A 400 -15.33 7.57 1.60
N ILE A 401 -14.49 8.57 1.88
CA ILE A 401 -13.58 8.56 3.04
C ILE A 401 -14.37 8.47 4.36
N LEU A 402 -15.38 9.31 4.53
CA LEU A 402 -16.17 9.35 5.77
C LEU A 402 -16.95 8.05 6.01
N ASP A 403 -17.51 7.44 4.95
CA ASP A 403 -18.24 6.18 5.07
C ASP A 403 -17.32 5.01 5.41
N HIS A 404 -16.09 4.99 4.85
CA HIS A 404 -15.11 3.95 5.20
C HIS A 404 -14.56 4.13 6.62
N ILE A 405 -14.32 5.36 7.06
CA ILE A 405 -13.98 5.64 8.45
C ILE A 405 -15.09 5.13 9.39
N ALA A 406 -16.36 5.40 9.07
CA ALA A 406 -17.48 4.88 9.85
C ALA A 406 -17.55 3.35 9.84
N ALA A 407 -17.16 2.70 8.72
CA ALA A 407 -17.07 1.25 8.63
C ALA A 407 -15.96 0.68 9.53
N VAL A 408 -14.79 1.34 9.60
CA VAL A 408 -13.72 1.00 10.55
C VAL A 408 -14.23 1.11 11.99
N GLY A 409 -14.94 2.18 12.33
CA GLY A 409 -15.54 2.34 13.66
C GLY A 409 -16.46 1.16 14.03
N ARG A 410 -17.33 0.75 13.11
CA ARG A 410 -18.20 -0.42 13.32
C ARG A 410 -17.42 -1.76 13.41
N ALA A 411 -16.26 -1.87 12.75
CA ALA A 411 -15.40 -3.03 12.91
C ALA A 411 -14.78 -3.09 14.32
N VAL A 412 -14.33 -1.94 14.84
CA VAL A 412 -13.84 -1.82 16.22
C VAL A 412 -14.93 -2.17 17.24
N GLU A 413 -16.15 -1.69 17.05
CA GLU A 413 -17.30 -2.08 17.90
C GLU A 413 -17.58 -3.59 17.86
N ALA A 414 -17.34 -4.23 16.72
CA ALA A 414 -17.46 -5.67 16.55
C ALA A 414 -16.27 -6.47 17.11
N GLY A 415 -15.26 -5.79 17.67
CA GLY A 415 -14.12 -6.41 18.36
C GLY A 415 -12.83 -6.51 17.54
N ALA A 416 -12.77 -5.93 16.33
CA ALA A 416 -11.52 -5.87 15.57
C ALA A 416 -10.51 -4.90 16.22
N ASP A 417 -9.27 -5.34 16.44
CA ASP A 417 -8.19 -4.50 17.02
C ASP A 417 -7.58 -3.61 15.93
N VAL A 418 -8.33 -2.57 15.52
CA VAL A 418 -7.85 -1.58 14.55
C VAL A 418 -7.35 -0.35 15.28
N ARG A 419 -6.11 0.06 15.03
CA ARG A 419 -5.42 1.12 15.78
C ARG A 419 -5.04 2.35 14.95
N GLY A 420 -5.41 2.40 13.68
CA GLY A 420 -5.17 3.57 12.85
C GLY A 420 -5.78 3.47 11.47
N TYR A 421 -5.88 4.65 10.82
CA TYR A 421 -6.40 4.79 9.48
C TYR A 421 -5.57 5.83 8.71
N PHE A 422 -5.11 5.44 7.52
CA PHE A 422 -4.33 6.28 6.62
C PHE A 422 -5.08 6.45 5.31
N VAL A 423 -5.38 7.69 4.95
CA VAL A 423 -5.97 7.97 3.65
C VAL A 423 -4.95 7.81 2.54
N TRP A 424 -5.31 7.11 1.47
CA TRP A 424 -4.59 7.11 0.22
C TRP A 424 -5.26 8.05 -0.78
N SER A 425 -4.61 9.13 -1.16
CA SER A 425 -3.27 9.55 -0.76
C SER A 425 -3.26 11.01 -0.30
N LEU A 426 -2.14 11.46 0.28
CA LEU A 426 -1.98 12.88 0.63
C LEU A 426 -2.11 13.77 -0.59
N LEU A 427 -1.33 13.50 -1.64
CA LEU A 427 -1.21 14.29 -2.86
C LEU A 427 -1.76 13.50 -4.06
N ASP A 428 -2.38 14.17 -5.02
CA ASP A 428 -2.47 13.62 -6.37
C ASP A 428 -1.07 13.29 -6.87
N ASN A 429 -0.87 12.13 -7.50
CA ASN A 429 0.45 11.63 -7.83
C ASN A 429 0.45 10.81 -9.12
N PHE A 430 1.56 10.16 -9.42
CA PHE A 430 1.71 9.23 -10.53
C PHE A 430 1.03 7.89 -10.20
N GLU A 431 -0.16 7.65 -10.75
CA GLU A 431 -0.95 6.43 -10.49
C GLU A 431 -0.55 5.29 -11.43
N TRP A 432 0.68 4.85 -11.30
CA TRP A 432 1.25 3.68 -11.98
C TRP A 432 0.97 3.66 -13.48
N SER A 433 0.37 2.59 -14.03
CA SER A 433 0.03 2.50 -15.46
C SER A 433 -1.04 3.51 -15.93
N TRP A 434 -1.75 4.16 -15.01
CA TRP A 434 -2.69 5.24 -15.31
C TRP A 434 -2.03 6.62 -15.42
N GLY A 435 -0.72 6.74 -15.12
CA GLY A 435 -0.02 8.01 -15.14
C GLY A 435 -0.66 9.03 -14.21
N TYR A 436 -0.88 10.26 -14.69
CA TYR A 436 -1.49 11.32 -13.90
C TYR A 436 -3.01 11.44 -14.09
N SER A 437 -3.65 10.47 -14.76
CA SER A 437 -5.07 10.52 -15.08
C SER A 437 -5.99 10.15 -13.91
N ARG A 438 -5.47 9.51 -12.87
CA ARG A 438 -6.24 9.09 -11.69
C ARG A 438 -5.79 9.86 -10.46
N ARG A 439 -6.73 10.57 -9.82
CA ARG A 439 -6.45 11.48 -8.72
C ARG A 439 -7.02 10.94 -7.41
N PHE A 440 -6.15 10.39 -6.58
CA PHE A 440 -6.52 9.87 -5.24
C PHE A 440 -6.29 10.90 -4.12
N GLY A 441 -5.47 11.91 -4.36
CA GLY A 441 -5.05 12.86 -3.33
C GLY A 441 -6.20 13.55 -2.63
N ILE A 442 -6.08 13.78 -1.33
CA ILE A 442 -6.91 14.76 -0.59
C ILE A 442 -6.39 16.19 -0.78
N VAL A 443 -5.25 16.32 -1.42
CA VAL A 443 -4.64 17.55 -1.89
C VAL A 443 -4.47 17.48 -3.40
N HIS A 444 -5.08 18.41 -4.12
CA HIS A 444 -4.92 18.55 -5.55
C HIS A 444 -3.52 19.08 -5.88
N VAL A 445 -2.87 18.49 -6.87
CA VAL A 445 -1.63 18.98 -7.45
C VAL A 445 -1.87 19.41 -8.89
N ASP A 446 -1.57 20.66 -9.19
CA ASP A 446 -1.41 21.12 -10.57
C ASP A 446 -0.05 20.65 -11.07
N TYR A 447 -0.03 19.63 -11.90
CA TYR A 447 1.22 19.02 -12.39
C TYR A 447 2.09 19.97 -13.21
N SER A 448 1.54 21.04 -13.77
CA SER A 448 2.30 22.03 -14.55
C SER A 448 3.04 23.05 -13.68
N THR A 449 2.43 23.46 -12.58
CA THR A 449 2.96 24.50 -11.66
C THR A 449 3.45 23.91 -10.34
N GLN A 450 3.11 22.67 -10.07
CA GLN A 450 3.36 21.99 -8.81
C GLN A 450 2.66 22.65 -7.61
N LYS A 451 1.58 23.43 -7.85
CA LYS A 451 0.77 24.05 -6.79
C LYS A 451 -0.06 23.00 -6.08
N ARG A 452 -0.04 23.04 -4.74
CA ARG A 452 -0.91 22.23 -3.88
C ARG A 452 -2.14 23.02 -3.50
N THR A 453 -3.31 22.35 -3.55
CA THR A 453 -4.59 22.92 -3.07
C THR A 453 -5.35 21.84 -2.30
N VAL A 454 -5.63 22.06 -1.02
CA VAL A 454 -6.41 21.11 -0.22
C VAL A 454 -7.82 21.00 -0.80
N LYS A 455 -8.27 19.76 -1.04
CA LYS A 455 -9.62 19.46 -1.54
C LYS A 455 -10.63 19.47 -0.37
N ASP A 456 -11.92 19.50 -0.70
CA ASP A 456 -12.98 19.43 0.32
C ASP A 456 -12.87 18.15 1.16
N SER A 457 -12.45 17.02 0.56
CA SER A 457 -12.17 15.76 1.25
C SER A 457 -11.05 15.90 2.28
N GLY A 458 -9.97 16.61 1.97
CA GLY A 458 -8.89 16.91 2.90
C GLY A 458 -9.37 17.76 4.08
N LEU A 459 -10.16 18.78 3.81
CA LEU A 459 -10.77 19.61 4.85
C LEU A 459 -11.77 18.82 5.72
N ALA A 460 -12.53 17.89 5.12
CA ALA A 460 -13.47 17.04 5.85
C ALA A 460 -12.72 16.03 6.74
N TYR A 461 -11.65 15.42 6.23
CA TYR A 461 -10.80 14.53 7.00
C TYR A 461 -10.12 15.24 8.18
N SER A 462 -9.58 16.43 7.96
CA SER A 462 -9.01 17.28 9.01
C SER A 462 -10.03 17.59 10.13
N ARG A 463 -11.29 17.95 9.75
CA ARG A 463 -12.36 18.16 10.73
C ARG A 463 -12.71 16.90 11.51
N HIS A 464 -12.73 15.73 10.84
CA HIS A 464 -12.97 14.45 11.50
C HIS A 464 -11.89 14.15 12.53
N ILE A 465 -10.61 14.30 12.18
CA ILE A 465 -9.46 14.12 13.10
C ILE A 465 -9.61 15.03 14.32
N ALA A 466 -9.92 16.30 14.11
CA ALA A 466 -10.10 17.26 15.21
C ALA A 466 -11.25 16.86 16.14
N ALA A 467 -12.37 16.37 15.58
CA ALA A 467 -13.54 15.92 16.34
C ALA A 467 -13.30 14.60 17.11
N SER A 468 -12.42 13.73 16.59
CA SER A 468 -12.10 12.43 17.19
C SER A 468 -11.13 12.54 18.38
N ARG A 469 -10.52 13.71 18.58
CA ARG A 469 -9.62 13.94 19.73
C ARG A 469 -10.44 14.23 21.00
N PRO A 470 -10.06 13.69 22.16
CA PRO A 470 -10.68 14.05 23.42
C PRO A 470 -10.66 15.57 23.59
N ALA A 471 -11.77 16.19 24.00
CA ALA A 471 -11.79 17.60 24.36
C ALA A 471 -10.64 17.84 25.36
N ALA A 472 -9.76 18.82 25.10
CA ALA A 472 -8.64 19.14 25.97
C ALA A 472 -9.18 19.42 27.36
N SER A 473 -9.16 18.41 28.25
CA SER A 473 -9.33 18.61 29.70
C SER A 473 -8.12 19.44 30.12
N GLY A 474 -8.38 20.69 30.55
CA GLY A 474 -7.37 21.71 30.81
C GLY A 474 -6.35 21.32 31.90
N THR A 475 -5.45 20.42 31.57
CA THR A 475 -4.16 20.21 32.25
C THR A 475 -3.31 19.29 31.33
N VAL A 476 -2.36 19.88 30.64
CA VAL A 476 -1.33 19.17 29.90
C VAL A 476 -0.40 18.48 30.90
N PRO A 477 -0.33 17.15 30.99
CA PRO A 477 0.83 16.54 31.60
C PRO A 477 1.97 16.60 30.58
N ALA A 478 3.03 17.33 30.91
CA ALA A 478 4.27 17.30 30.17
C ALA A 478 4.73 15.84 30.03
N ARG A 479 4.77 15.32 28.79
CA ARG A 479 5.41 14.02 28.51
C ARG A 479 6.89 14.19 28.83
N SER A 480 7.34 13.60 29.91
CA SER A 480 8.75 13.51 30.23
C SER A 480 9.43 12.56 29.24
N VAL A 481 10.26 13.11 28.40
CA VAL A 481 11.27 12.34 27.67
C VAL A 481 12.30 11.91 28.72
N ALA A 482 12.34 10.63 29.06
CA ALA A 482 13.39 10.07 29.90
C ALA A 482 14.71 10.11 29.11
N PRO A 483 15.81 10.61 29.70
CA PRO A 483 17.10 10.54 29.04
C PRO A 483 17.59 9.09 29.00
N ALA A 484 18.06 8.65 27.84
CA ALA A 484 18.79 7.39 27.71
C ALA A 484 20.06 7.41 28.56
N VAL A 485 20.23 6.37 29.38
CA VAL A 485 21.50 6.02 30.04
C VAL A 485 22.14 4.90 29.24
#